data_f0beeab1eceaf3768db44ba0b5395059
#
_entry.id   f0beeab1eceaf3768db44ba0b5395059
#
_cell.length_a   1.000
_cell.length_b   1.000
_cell.length_c   1.000
_cell.angle_alpha   90.00
_cell.angle_beta   90.00
_cell.angle_gamma   90.00
#
_symmetry.space_group_name_H-M   'P 1'
#
loop_
_entity.id
_entity.type
_entity.pdbx_description
1 polymer ?
#
loop_
_entity_poly.entity_id
_entity_poly.type
_entity_poly.pdbx_seq_one_letter_code
_entity_poly.pdbx_strand_id
1 'polypeptide(L)'
;AVFGAKGYVGTTTDDVARAAGISQPYVVRLFGTKENLFVAALDDALDRLLASFTAAAEGAPPGELPERVGHAYIGLLQVRGLHQTLSHAFLLGAHPVIGPRARDGFARVWEFLRDVGFDVQSAQAFLAQGMMINSMFGLRLADDYDTDPRVHELFDACFPTDKVRVLSMAPRADEPW
;
A
#
# COMPACT_ATOMS: atom_id res chain seq x y z
N ALA A 1 -3.39 -8.37 -5.12
CA ALA A 1 -4.69 -8.57 -4.46
C ALA A 1 -4.62 -9.68 -3.40
N VAL A 2 -4.34 -10.96 -3.75
CA VAL A 2 -4.46 -12.12 -2.84
C VAL A 2 -3.62 -11.98 -1.55
N PHE A 3 -2.37 -11.60 -1.65
CA PHE A 3 -1.52 -11.34 -0.47
C PHE A 3 -2.03 -10.18 0.38
N GLY A 4 -2.61 -9.15 -0.23
CA GLY A 4 -3.20 -8.05 0.51
C GLY A 4 -4.42 -8.49 1.33
N ALA A 5 -5.19 -9.46 0.80
CA ALA A 5 -6.38 -9.97 1.47
C ALA A 5 -6.08 -10.95 2.61
N LYS A 6 -5.25 -11.95 2.33
CA LYS A 6 -5.01 -13.09 3.21
C LYS A 6 -3.72 -13.00 4.01
N GLY A 7 -2.89 -12.00 3.74
CA GLY A 7 -1.53 -11.90 4.25
C GLY A 7 -0.61 -12.98 3.67
N TYR A 8 0.68 -12.88 4.00
CA TYR A 8 1.67 -13.86 3.57
C TYR A 8 1.38 -15.27 4.11
N VAL A 9 1.08 -15.38 5.40
CA VAL A 9 0.87 -16.70 6.05
C VAL A 9 -0.38 -17.38 5.50
N GLY A 10 -1.48 -16.65 5.36
CA GLY A 10 -2.78 -17.16 4.92
C GLY A 10 -2.91 -17.42 3.42
N THR A 11 -1.92 -17.03 2.61
CA THR A 11 -1.93 -17.21 1.15
C THR A 11 -1.14 -18.45 0.75
N THR A 12 -1.68 -19.23 -0.19
CA THR A 12 -0.98 -20.32 -0.87
C THR A 12 -0.67 -19.95 -2.32
N THR A 13 0.27 -20.67 -2.96
CA THR A 13 0.54 -20.51 -4.40
C THR A 13 -0.69 -20.91 -5.25
N ASP A 14 -1.54 -21.82 -4.75
CA ASP A 14 -2.79 -22.19 -5.39
C ASP A 14 -3.84 -21.06 -5.36
N ASP A 15 -3.94 -20.34 -4.23
CA ASP A 15 -4.82 -19.17 -4.15
C ASP A 15 -4.44 -18.12 -5.21
N VAL A 16 -3.14 -17.86 -5.38
CA VAL A 16 -2.64 -16.91 -6.38
C VAL A 16 -2.89 -17.42 -7.80
N ALA A 17 -2.64 -18.72 -8.05
CA ALA A 17 -2.90 -19.35 -9.34
C ALA A 17 -4.37 -19.25 -9.74
N ARG A 18 -5.27 -19.56 -8.81
CA ARG A 18 -6.72 -19.49 -9.00
C ARG A 18 -7.17 -18.04 -9.31
N ALA A 19 -6.68 -17.08 -8.55
CA ALA A 19 -7.00 -15.66 -8.77
C ALA A 19 -6.48 -15.14 -10.11
N ALA A 20 -5.36 -15.68 -10.60
CA ALA A 20 -4.75 -15.32 -11.90
C ALA A 20 -5.32 -16.12 -13.08
N GLY A 21 -6.19 -17.10 -12.85
CA GLY A 21 -6.74 -17.97 -13.92
C GLY A 21 -5.70 -18.90 -14.55
N ILE A 22 -4.64 -19.26 -13.81
CA ILE A 22 -3.55 -20.13 -14.27
C ILE A 22 -3.37 -21.34 -13.36
N SER A 23 -2.55 -22.32 -13.78
CA SER A 23 -2.30 -23.50 -12.95
C SER A 23 -1.26 -23.25 -11.85
N GLN A 24 -1.44 -23.87 -10.69
CA GLN A 24 -0.46 -23.79 -9.58
C GLN A 24 0.94 -24.26 -9.97
N PRO A 25 1.15 -25.35 -10.75
CA PRO A 25 2.47 -25.74 -11.26
C PRO A 25 3.13 -24.62 -12.10
N TYR A 26 2.35 -23.84 -12.84
CA TYR A 26 2.88 -22.72 -13.60
C TYR A 26 3.41 -21.60 -12.70
N VAL A 27 2.69 -21.28 -11.62
CA VAL A 27 3.15 -20.31 -10.60
C VAL A 27 4.46 -20.80 -9.96
N VAL A 28 4.53 -22.08 -9.56
CA VAL A 28 5.74 -22.66 -8.97
C VAL A 28 6.91 -22.66 -9.96
N ARG A 29 6.66 -22.92 -11.25
CA ARG A 29 7.71 -22.84 -12.29
C ARG A 29 8.24 -21.42 -12.45
N LEU A 30 7.41 -20.37 -12.32
CA LEU A 30 7.83 -18.97 -12.49
C LEU A 30 8.59 -18.44 -11.28
N PHE A 31 8.11 -18.72 -10.07
CA PHE A 31 8.59 -18.08 -8.85
C PHE A 31 9.38 -19.02 -7.93
N GLY A 32 9.28 -20.34 -8.11
CA GLY A 32 9.90 -21.36 -7.28
C GLY A 32 9.21 -21.51 -5.92
N THR A 33 9.29 -20.50 -5.08
CA THR A 33 8.75 -20.53 -3.71
C THR A 33 7.68 -19.46 -3.46
N LYS A 34 6.89 -19.62 -2.38
CA LYS A 34 5.92 -18.60 -1.94
C LYS A 34 6.62 -17.31 -1.53
N GLU A 35 7.79 -17.42 -0.94
CA GLU A 35 8.62 -16.27 -0.56
C GLU A 35 8.98 -15.41 -1.79
N ASN A 36 9.48 -16.05 -2.84
CA ASN A 36 9.85 -15.35 -4.08
C ASN A 36 8.61 -14.73 -4.77
N LEU A 37 7.49 -15.44 -4.75
CA LEU A 37 6.23 -14.91 -5.27
C LEU A 37 5.74 -13.68 -4.48
N PHE A 38 5.87 -13.70 -3.14
CA PHE A 38 5.55 -12.55 -2.30
C PHE A 38 6.52 -11.39 -2.54
N VAL A 39 7.82 -11.65 -2.65
CA VAL A 39 8.83 -10.64 -2.97
C VAL A 39 8.55 -9.99 -4.32
N ALA A 40 8.20 -10.77 -5.34
CA ALA A 40 7.82 -10.21 -6.64
C ALA A 40 6.56 -9.31 -6.55
N ALA A 41 5.58 -9.69 -5.72
CA ALA A 41 4.39 -8.86 -5.49
C ALA A 41 4.73 -7.58 -4.69
N LEU A 42 5.67 -7.65 -3.76
CA LEU A 42 6.18 -6.50 -3.02
C LEU A 42 6.93 -5.54 -3.94
N ASP A 43 7.82 -6.08 -4.79
CA ASP A 43 8.58 -5.29 -5.76
C ASP A 43 7.65 -4.56 -6.73
N ASP A 44 6.63 -5.24 -7.31
CA ASP A 44 5.61 -4.60 -8.16
C ASP A 44 4.85 -3.49 -7.41
N ALA A 45 4.50 -3.71 -6.15
CA ALA A 45 3.82 -2.70 -5.34
C ALA A 45 4.69 -1.46 -5.08
N LEU A 46 5.97 -1.66 -4.76
CA LEU A 46 6.94 -0.58 -4.56
C LEU A 46 7.23 0.19 -5.85
N ASP A 47 7.38 -0.50 -6.96
CA ASP A 47 7.64 0.12 -8.26
C ASP A 47 6.44 0.97 -8.71
N ARG A 48 5.21 0.49 -8.54
CA ARG A 48 3.98 1.27 -8.79
C ARG A 48 3.88 2.50 -7.87
N LEU A 49 4.22 2.33 -6.60
CA LEU A 49 4.24 3.42 -5.62
C LEU A 49 5.20 4.51 -6.06
N LEU A 50 6.47 4.16 -6.32
CA LEU A 50 7.50 5.11 -6.70
C LEU A 50 7.22 5.74 -8.08
N ALA A 51 6.71 4.99 -9.05
CA ALA A 51 6.30 5.54 -10.35
C ALA A 51 5.17 6.57 -10.19
N SER A 52 4.18 6.29 -9.35
CA SER A 52 3.08 7.22 -9.05
C SER A 52 3.58 8.50 -8.37
N PHE A 53 4.51 8.36 -7.42
CA PHE A 53 5.12 9.49 -6.73
C PHE A 53 5.98 10.33 -7.66
N THR A 54 6.76 9.69 -8.53
CA THR A 54 7.59 10.38 -9.55
C THR A 54 6.71 11.23 -10.46
N ALA A 55 5.65 10.64 -11.02
CA ALA A 55 4.71 11.37 -11.87
C ALA A 55 4.03 12.53 -11.14
N ALA A 56 3.70 12.38 -9.85
CA ALA A 56 3.10 13.43 -9.05
C ALA A 56 4.08 14.58 -8.73
N ALA A 57 5.37 14.26 -8.60
CA ALA A 57 6.41 15.24 -8.28
C ALA A 57 6.87 16.03 -9.52
N GLU A 58 6.67 15.50 -10.75
CA GLU A 58 7.06 16.18 -11.98
C GLU A 58 6.39 17.56 -12.10
N GLY A 59 7.21 18.61 -12.21
CA GLY A 59 6.76 19.99 -12.35
C GLY A 59 5.93 20.52 -11.17
N ALA A 60 5.95 19.84 -10.02
CA ALA A 60 5.26 20.31 -8.83
C ALA A 60 5.95 21.53 -8.24
N PRO A 61 5.23 22.64 -7.96
CA PRO A 61 5.76 23.70 -7.14
C PRO A 61 6.11 23.16 -5.74
N PRO A 62 7.17 23.63 -5.07
CA PRO A 62 7.59 23.13 -3.76
C PRO A 62 6.47 23.12 -2.70
N GLY A 63 5.57 24.11 -2.73
CA GLY A 63 4.44 24.20 -1.80
C GLY A 63 3.31 23.21 -2.06
N GLU A 64 3.20 22.64 -3.27
CA GLU A 64 2.15 21.68 -3.65
C GLU A 64 2.64 20.23 -3.63
N LEU A 65 3.94 20.01 -3.55
CA LEU A 65 4.55 18.68 -3.66
C LEU A 65 3.98 17.69 -2.64
N PRO A 66 3.85 18.01 -1.33
CA PRO A 66 3.31 17.03 -0.36
C PRO A 66 1.85 16.64 -0.66
N GLU A 67 1.03 17.59 -1.07
CA GLU A 67 -0.36 17.34 -1.42
C GLU A 67 -0.47 16.45 -2.67
N ARG A 68 0.29 16.75 -3.73
CA ARG A 68 0.29 15.97 -4.97
C ARG A 68 0.75 14.54 -4.76
N VAL A 69 1.84 14.34 -4.01
CA VAL A 69 2.34 13.00 -3.67
C VAL A 69 1.34 12.26 -2.76
N GLY A 70 0.70 12.97 -1.83
CA GLY A 70 -0.38 12.43 -0.99
C GLY A 70 -1.59 11.96 -1.80
N HIS A 71 -2.06 12.77 -2.76
CA HIS A 71 -3.13 12.38 -3.68
C HIS A 71 -2.77 11.18 -4.55
N ALA A 72 -1.51 11.09 -5.00
CA ALA A 72 -1.00 9.94 -5.74
C ALA A 72 -1.03 8.66 -4.88
N TYR A 73 -0.63 8.76 -3.61
CA TYR A 73 -0.71 7.64 -2.67
C TYR A 73 -2.14 7.13 -2.49
N ILE A 74 -3.07 8.04 -2.24
CA ILE A 74 -4.51 7.70 -2.12
C ILE A 74 -5.04 7.10 -3.43
N GLY A 75 -4.63 7.62 -4.58
CA GLY A 75 -5.03 7.09 -5.89
C GLY A 75 -4.69 5.62 -6.09
N LEU A 76 -3.62 5.13 -5.45
CA LEU A 76 -3.22 3.71 -5.49
C LEU A 76 -4.19 2.76 -4.75
N LEU A 77 -5.19 3.27 -4.03
CA LEU A 77 -6.29 2.44 -3.49
C LEU A 77 -7.07 1.71 -4.60
N GLN A 78 -7.06 2.24 -5.81
CA GLN A 78 -7.64 1.58 -6.97
C GLN A 78 -6.89 0.28 -7.34
N VAL A 79 -5.64 0.14 -6.93
CA VAL A 79 -4.85 -1.10 -7.09
C VAL A 79 -5.09 -1.99 -5.88
N ARG A 80 -6.12 -2.83 -5.96
CA ARG A 80 -6.56 -3.68 -4.83
C ARG A 80 -5.41 -4.50 -4.25
N GLY A 81 -5.24 -4.39 -2.94
CA GLY A 81 -4.24 -5.13 -2.18
C GLY A 81 -2.83 -4.53 -2.19
N LEU A 82 -2.56 -3.42 -2.90
CA LEU A 82 -1.23 -2.79 -2.91
C LEU A 82 -0.82 -2.33 -1.51
N HIS A 83 -1.62 -1.48 -0.88
CA HIS A 83 -1.37 -0.95 0.46
C HIS A 83 -1.23 -2.05 1.52
N GLN A 84 -2.09 -3.06 1.44
CA GLN A 84 -2.06 -4.19 2.37
C GLN A 84 -0.81 -5.07 2.14
N THR A 85 -0.36 -5.26 0.89
CA THR A 85 0.86 -6.01 0.59
C THR A 85 2.08 -5.31 1.20
N LEU A 86 2.18 -3.98 1.08
CA LEU A 86 3.23 -3.19 1.74
C LEU A 86 3.18 -3.35 3.26
N SER A 87 1.99 -3.22 3.86
CA SER A 87 1.80 -3.36 5.32
C SER A 87 2.19 -4.75 5.82
N HIS A 88 1.79 -5.82 5.11
CA HIS A 88 2.20 -7.19 5.45
C HIS A 88 3.70 -7.38 5.35
N ALA A 89 4.37 -6.79 4.37
CA ALA A 89 5.82 -6.88 4.23
C ALA A 89 6.55 -6.23 5.43
N PHE A 90 6.05 -5.11 5.96
CA PHE A 90 6.63 -4.46 7.13
C PHE A 90 6.54 -5.33 8.40
N LEU A 91 5.44 -6.08 8.57
CA LEU A 91 5.28 -7.02 9.68
C LEU A 91 6.19 -8.25 9.56
N LEU A 92 6.71 -8.53 8.37
CA LEU A 92 7.64 -9.64 8.08
C LEU A 92 9.12 -9.22 8.14
N GLY A 93 9.45 -8.15 8.83
CA GLY A 93 10.81 -7.62 8.93
C GLY A 93 11.86 -8.61 9.45
N ALA A 94 11.46 -9.60 10.26
CA ALA A 94 12.33 -10.68 10.74
C ALA A 94 12.45 -11.86 9.76
N HIS A 95 11.62 -11.93 8.70
CA HIS A 95 11.68 -13.03 7.73
C HIS A 95 12.97 -12.95 6.91
N PRO A 96 13.75 -14.07 6.78
CA PRO A 96 15.09 -14.03 6.18
C PRO A 96 15.13 -13.59 4.72
N VAL A 97 14.09 -13.83 3.95
CA VAL A 97 13.99 -13.46 2.54
C VAL A 97 13.22 -12.15 2.35
N ILE A 98 12.06 -12.01 2.99
CA ILE A 98 11.15 -10.87 2.79
C ILE A 98 11.67 -9.63 3.53
N GLY A 99 12.17 -9.81 4.77
CA GLY A 99 12.60 -8.71 5.62
C GLY A 99 13.65 -7.77 5.00
N PRO A 100 14.73 -8.29 4.41
CA PRO A 100 15.70 -7.44 3.70
C PRO A 100 15.08 -6.61 2.57
N ARG A 101 14.18 -7.19 1.78
CA ARG A 101 13.49 -6.49 0.68
C ARG A 101 12.51 -5.44 1.19
N ALA A 102 11.79 -5.73 2.27
CA ALA A 102 10.88 -4.77 2.89
C ALA A 102 11.63 -3.55 3.44
N ARG A 103 12.78 -3.77 4.10
CA ARG A 103 13.63 -2.67 4.59
C ARG A 103 14.22 -1.84 3.45
N ASP A 104 14.73 -2.49 2.40
CA ASP A 104 15.22 -1.79 1.21
C ASP A 104 14.11 -0.96 0.55
N GLY A 105 12.93 -1.54 0.36
CA GLY A 105 11.78 -0.83 -0.20
C GLY A 105 11.38 0.39 0.62
N PHE A 106 11.35 0.28 1.95
CA PHE A 106 11.06 1.41 2.84
C PHE A 106 12.13 2.50 2.74
N ALA A 107 13.43 2.11 2.68
CA ALA A 107 14.53 3.06 2.51
C ALA A 107 14.44 3.79 1.15
N ARG A 108 14.13 3.10 0.05
CA ARG A 108 13.91 3.71 -1.27
C ARG A 108 12.78 4.75 -1.25
N VAL A 109 11.69 4.51 -0.55
CA VAL A 109 10.60 5.50 -0.41
C VAL A 109 11.10 6.72 0.38
N TRP A 110 11.84 6.51 1.47
CA TRP A 110 12.45 7.58 2.23
C TRP A 110 13.41 8.43 1.36
N GLU A 111 14.33 7.78 0.65
CA GLU A 111 15.29 8.45 -0.26
C GLU A 111 14.55 9.26 -1.31
N PHE A 112 13.54 8.67 -1.97
CA PHE A 112 12.71 9.39 -2.95
C PHE A 112 12.12 10.69 -2.38
N LEU A 113 11.48 10.64 -1.21
CA LEU A 113 10.89 11.82 -0.58
C LEU A 113 11.94 12.91 -0.33
N ARG A 114 13.13 12.52 0.12
CA ARG A 114 14.24 13.44 0.35
C ARG A 114 14.76 14.06 -0.95
N ASP A 115 14.90 13.27 -1.99
CA ASP A 115 15.43 13.68 -3.29
C ASP A 115 14.51 14.66 -4.02
N VAL A 116 13.17 14.47 -3.89
CA VAL A 116 12.20 15.39 -4.50
C VAL A 116 11.98 16.68 -3.67
N GLY A 117 12.60 16.81 -2.49
CA GLY A 117 12.65 18.06 -1.74
C GLY A 117 11.88 18.10 -0.42
N PHE A 118 11.37 16.99 0.09
CA PHE A 118 10.85 16.96 1.46
C PHE A 118 12.01 17.16 2.45
N ASP A 119 11.85 18.00 3.45
CA ASP A 119 12.76 18.01 4.60
C ASP A 119 12.57 16.74 5.46
N VAL A 120 13.46 16.52 6.45
CA VAL A 120 13.42 15.31 7.30
C VAL A 120 12.10 15.18 8.05
N GLN A 121 11.56 16.29 8.59
CA GLN A 121 10.34 16.27 9.38
C GLN A 121 9.11 16.05 8.49
N SER A 122 9.05 16.71 7.35
CA SER A 122 7.96 16.55 6.38
C SER A 122 7.94 15.14 5.78
N ALA A 123 9.11 14.56 5.47
CA ALA A 123 9.19 13.17 4.98
C ALA A 123 8.73 12.17 6.06
N GLN A 124 9.14 12.37 7.31
CA GLN A 124 8.71 11.53 8.43
C GLN A 124 7.19 11.65 8.67
N ALA A 125 6.64 12.86 8.66
CA ALA A 125 5.21 13.09 8.82
C ALA A 125 4.40 12.46 7.68
N PHE A 126 4.88 12.56 6.44
CA PHE A 126 4.26 11.91 5.28
C PHE A 126 4.21 10.38 5.42
N LEU A 127 5.31 9.75 5.84
CA LEU A 127 5.35 8.31 6.10
C LEU A 127 4.42 7.91 7.25
N ALA A 128 4.37 8.68 8.33
CA ALA A 128 3.47 8.43 9.46
C ALA A 128 2.00 8.50 9.03
N GLN A 129 1.63 9.50 8.22
CA GLN A 129 0.29 9.63 7.65
C GLN A 129 -0.04 8.45 6.73
N GLY A 130 0.89 8.02 5.87
CA GLY A 130 0.72 6.86 5.01
C GLY A 130 0.49 5.56 5.82
N MET A 131 1.21 5.37 6.92
CA MET A 131 1.00 4.22 7.81
C MET A 131 -0.36 4.27 8.52
N MET A 132 -0.83 5.46 8.94
CA MET A 132 -2.17 5.65 9.48
C MET A 132 -3.24 5.25 8.44
N ILE A 133 -3.11 5.74 7.22
CA ILE A 133 -4.01 5.42 6.11
C ILE A 133 -4.04 3.90 5.86
N ASN A 134 -2.87 3.24 5.83
CA ASN A 134 -2.79 1.79 5.68
C ASN A 134 -3.53 1.04 6.80
N SER A 135 -3.42 1.54 8.04
CA SER A 135 -4.12 0.96 9.19
C SER A 135 -5.63 1.12 9.07
N MET A 136 -6.11 2.31 8.68
CA MET A 136 -7.54 2.57 8.47
C MET A 136 -8.14 1.63 7.41
N PHE A 137 -7.43 1.42 6.29
CA PHE A 137 -7.89 0.52 5.23
C PHE A 137 -7.72 -0.96 5.58
N GLY A 138 -6.67 -1.31 6.31
CA GLY A 138 -6.48 -2.67 6.81
C GLY A 138 -7.58 -3.10 7.78
N LEU A 139 -8.03 -2.17 8.62
CA LEU A 139 -9.13 -2.36 9.57
C LEU A 139 -10.53 -2.24 8.92
N ARG A 140 -10.62 -1.87 7.64
CA ARG A 140 -11.91 -1.64 6.94
C ARG A 140 -12.77 -0.55 7.58
N LEU A 141 -12.16 0.46 8.20
CA LEU A 141 -12.90 1.50 8.94
C LEU A 141 -13.91 2.27 8.06
N ALA A 142 -13.74 2.25 6.74
CA ALA A 142 -14.72 2.86 5.83
C ALA A 142 -16.12 2.25 5.93
N ASP A 143 -16.25 1.00 6.42
CA ASP A 143 -17.57 0.36 6.63
C ASP A 143 -18.32 0.96 7.82
N ASP A 144 -17.59 1.49 8.80
CA ASP A 144 -18.15 2.06 10.02
C ASP A 144 -18.31 3.60 9.94
N TYR A 145 -17.95 4.22 8.80
CA TYR A 145 -17.94 5.68 8.65
C TYR A 145 -19.28 6.35 8.99
N ASP A 146 -20.40 5.77 8.55
CA ASP A 146 -21.74 6.32 8.76
C ASP A 146 -22.35 5.92 10.10
N THR A 147 -21.77 4.98 10.84
CA THR A 147 -22.36 4.36 12.03
C THR A 147 -21.56 4.63 13.32
N ASP A 148 -20.25 4.89 13.22
CA ASP A 148 -19.40 5.19 14.39
C ASP A 148 -18.88 6.64 14.33
N PRO A 149 -19.32 7.53 15.26
CA PRO A 149 -18.86 8.93 15.29
C PRO A 149 -17.34 9.09 15.42
N ARG A 150 -16.63 8.13 16.04
CA ARG A 150 -15.17 8.16 16.20
C ARG A 150 -14.48 7.91 14.87
N VAL A 151 -15.01 7.00 14.07
CA VAL A 151 -14.52 6.72 12.71
C VAL A 151 -14.80 7.90 11.80
N HIS A 152 -15.99 8.49 11.91
CA HIS A 152 -16.34 9.71 11.17
C HIS A 152 -15.33 10.83 11.44
N GLU A 153 -15.10 11.17 12.73
CA GLU A 153 -14.13 12.20 13.13
C GLU A 153 -12.71 11.89 12.60
N LEU A 154 -12.26 10.63 12.67
CA LEU A 154 -10.95 10.20 12.16
C LEU A 154 -10.83 10.43 10.66
N PHE A 155 -11.85 10.05 9.87
CA PHE A 155 -11.84 10.28 8.42
C PHE A 155 -11.86 11.78 8.08
N ASP A 156 -12.60 12.59 8.79
CA ASP A 156 -12.63 14.04 8.60
C ASP A 156 -11.27 14.69 8.89
N ALA A 157 -10.59 14.20 9.93
CA ALA A 157 -9.24 14.67 10.27
C ALA A 157 -8.17 14.21 9.25
N CYS A 158 -8.26 12.97 8.76
CA CYS A 158 -7.27 12.42 7.83
C CYS A 158 -7.48 12.88 6.38
N PHE A 159 -8.72 13.16 5.97
CA PHE A 159 -9.09 13.48 4.58
C PHE A 159 -10.02 14.71 4.50
N PRO A 160 -9.55 15.89 4.89
CA PRO A 160 -10.39 17.07 4.98
C PRO A 160 -11.00 17.50 3.63
N THR A 161 -10.33 17.23 2.53
CA THR A 161 -10.75 17.61 1.17
C THR A 161 -11.19 16.42 0.31
N ASP A 162 -10.61 15.24 0.51
CA ASP A 162 -10.75 14.09 -0.38
C ASP A 162 -11.64 12.97 0.17
N LYS A 163 -12.28 13.18 1.30
CA LYS A 163 -13.04 12.17 2.02
C LYS A 163 -14.01 11.36 1.14
N VAL A 164 -14.82 12.02 0.33
CA VAL A 164 -15.81 11.35 -0.55
C VAL A 164 -15.10 10.42 -1.54
N ARG A 165 -14.02 10.88 -2.15
CA ARG A 165 -13.20 10.10 -3.06
C ARG A 165 -12.57 8.90 -2.37
N VAL A 166 -11.99 9.12 -1.19
CA VAL A 166 -11.37 8.07 -0.37
C VAL A 166 -12.38 6.98 0.00
N LEU A 167 -13.56 7.37 0.53
CA LEU A 167 -14.62 6.43 0.89
C LEU A 167 -15.13 5.62 -0.32
N SER A 168 -15.16 6.22 -1.51
CA SER A 168 -15.55 5.50 -2.74
C SER A 168 -14.52 4.48 -3.23
N MET A 169 -13.25 4.65 -2.87
CA MET A 169 -12.15 3.76 -3.27
C MET A 169 -11.72 2.80 -2.15
N ALA A 170 -12.09 3.09 -0.91
CA ALA A 170 -11.69 2.29 0.25
C ALA A 170 -12.18 0.84 0.10
N PRO A 171 -11.34 -0.14 0.43
CA PRO A 171 -11.74 -1.54 0.40
C PRO A 171 -12.81 -1.81 1.46
N ARG A 172 -13.84 -2.59 1.12
CA ARG A 172 -14.94 -2.98 1.99
C ARG A 172 -14.78 -4.41 2.48
N ALA A 173 -15.41 -4.76 3.60
CA ALA A 173 -15.30 -6.10 4.20
C ALA A 173 -15.90 -7.19 3.31
N ASP A 174 -16.93 -6.87 2.55
CA ASP A 174 -17.65 -7.78 1.64
C ASP A 174 -17.04 -7.87 0.24
N GLU A 175 -16.03 -7.06 -0.09
CA GLU A 175 -15.37 -7.12 -1.39
C GLU A 175 -14.57 -8.42 -1.55
N PRO A 176 -14.79 -9.20 -2.63
CA PRO A 176 -13.89 -10.29 -3.01
C PRO A 176 -12.55 -9.68 -3.46
N TRP A 177 -11.47 -10.30 -3.00
CA TRP A 177 -10.10 -9.88 -3.32
C TRP A 177 -9.63 -10.45 -4.66
#